data_387745c46123857a6f0483c8f7d7c83b
#
_entry.id   387745c46123857a6f0483c8f7d7c83b
#
_cell.length_a   1.000
_cell.length_b   1.000
_cell.length_c   1.000
_cell.angle_alpha   90.00
_cell.angle_beta   90.00
_cell.angle_gamma   90.00
#
_symmetry.space_group_name_H-M   'P 1'
#
loop_
_entity.id
_entity.type
_entity.pdbx_description
1 polymer ?
#
loop_
_entity_poly.entity_id
_entity_poly.type
_entity_poly.pdbx_seq_one_letter_code
_entity_poly.pdbx_strand_id
1 'polypeptide(L)'
;VYANENRHMLQEILVDEWGFDGYVVSDWGGSNDHALGVMNGSHLEMPGTGKSGMRDIVRAVKDGTLPEEVLDQRLDELLNVVFATHQATVDGKGKKFDVEGHHALARKAAEESVVLLKNSNNILPLKPGTKVAVIGDFAKTPRYQGAGSSLVNPTRQPESILDVIADSGLVMTAYEQGYIRNRKPNAALAKSAVEAAKNADVVLVFAGLDEISESEGLDRTHMHMPQAQNELIDAITAVNSNVVVVLSAGSSIEMPWFDYVKGIVHGYLGGQAGASAMMNVLTGKVCPS
;
A
#
# COMPACT_ATOMS: atom_id res chain seq x y z
N VAL A 1 -12.58 -24.79 11.58
CA VAL A 1 -13.57 -24.50 10.54
C VAL A 1 -13.07 -23.28 9.79
N TYR A 2 -13.02 -23.34 8.48
CA TYR A 2 -12.67 -22.19 7.64
C TYR A 2 -13.76 -21.13 7.77
N ALA A 3 -13.40 -19.84 7.65
CA ALA A 3 -14.34 -18.72 7.74
C ALA A 3 -15.46 -18.86 6.68
N ASN A 4 -15.10 -19.30 5.47
CA ASN A 4 -16.01 -19.52 4.35
C ASN A 4 -17.01 -20.71 4.56
N GLU A 5 -16.84 -21.47 5.62
CA GLU A 5 -17.70 -22.62 6.00
C GLU A 5 -18.38 -22.38 7.36
N ASN A 6 -18.20 -21.21 7.94
CA ASN A 6 -18.65 -20.91 9.31
C ASN A 6 -20.05 -20.28 9.30
N ARG A 7 -21.07 -21.08 9.64
CA ARG A 7 -22.46 -20.65 9.73
C ARG A 7 -22.65 -19.44 10.64
N HIS A 8 -21.98 -19.43 11.81
CA HIS A 8 -22.12 -18.34 12.76
C HIS A 8 -21.67 -17.00 12.16
N MET A 9 -20.55 -16.99 11.43
CA MET A 9 -20.06 -15.79 10.78
C MET A 9 -20.90 -15.37 9.58
N LEU A 10 -21.20 -16.32 8.68
CA LEU A 10 -21.80 -16.00 7.38
C LEU A 10 -23.32 -15.84 7.46
N GLN A 11 -24.00 -16.69 8.21
CA GLN A 11 -25.45 -16.63 8.29
C GLN A 11 -25.92 -15.80 9.50
N GLU A 12 -25.49 -16.14 10.72
CA GLU A 12 -26.03 -15.56 11.93
C GLU A 12 -25.61 -14.11 12.14
N ILE A 13 -24.31 -13.78 11.91
CA ILE A 13 -23.80 -12.40 12.03
C ILE A 13 -24.03 -11.62 10.74
N LEU A 14 -23.46 -12.08 9.62
CA LEU A 14 -23.43 -11.28 8.40
C LEU A 14 -24.85 -11.07 7.82
N VAL A 15 -25.65 -12.15 7.69
CA VAL A 15 -26.97 -12.07 7.08
C VAL A 15 -28.02 -11.67 8.11
N ASP A 16 -28.14 -12.43 9.21
CA ASP A 16 -29.28 -12.27 10.10
C ASP A 16 -29.16 -11.03 11.00
N GLU A 17 -27.97 -10.75 11.56
CA GLU A 17 -27.75 -9.60 12.45
C GLU A 17 -27.50 -8.30 11.65
N TRP A 18 -26.63 -8.33 10.61
CA TRP A 18 -26.26 -7.14 9.86
C TRP A 18 -27.16 -6.84 8.66
N GLY A 19 -28.02 -7.78 8.27
CA GLY A 19 -28.93 -7.61 7.13
C GLY A 19 -28.24 -7.57 5.78
N PHE A 20 -27.11 -8.27 5.62
CA PHE A 20 -26.40 -8.33 4.35
C PHE A 20 -27.20 -9.12 3.31
N ASP A 21 -27.45 -8.50 2.17
CA ASP A 21 -28.26 -9.04 1.06
C ASP A 21 -27.46 -9.31 -0.23
N GLY A 22 -26.12 -9.30 -0.13
CA GLY A 22 -25.20 -9.59 -1.23
C GLY A 22 -24.85 -11.07 -1.32
N TYR A 23 -23.67 -11.35 -1.90
CA TYR A 23 -23.12 -12.71 -1.93
C TYR A 23 -21.70 -12.74 -1.35
N VAL A 24 -21.31 -13.90 -0.83
CA VAL A 24 -20.00 -14.16 -0.27
C VAL A 24 -19.13 -14.87 -1.30
N VAL A 25 -17.93 -14.33 -1.54
CA VAL A 25 -16.88 -14.96 -2.34
C VAL A 25 -15.75 -15.43 -1.43
N SER A 26 -15.20 -16.60 -1.71
CA SER A 26 -14.04 -17.09 -0.95
C SER A 26 -12.80 -16.25 -1.22
N ASP A 27 -11.89 -16.18 -0.26
CA ASP A 27 -10.49 -15.88 -0.53
C ASP A 27 -9.83 -17.07 -1.26
N TRP A 28 -8.73 -16.83 -1.98
CA TRP A 28 -8.00 -17.85 -2.74
C TRP A 28 -7.46 -18.94 -1.81
N GLY A 29 -7.99 -20.17 -1.95
CA GLY A 29 -7.70 -21.27 -1.05
C GLY A 29 -8.46 -21.24 0.28
N GLY A 30 -9.44 -20.36 0.45
CA GLY A 30 -10.25 -20.20 1.66
C GLY A 30 -11.41 -21.17 1.81
N SER A 31 -11.64 -22.05 0.83
CA SER A 31 -12.65 -23.12 0.88
C SER A 31 -11.97 -24.48 1.05
N ASN A 32 -12.55 -25.36 1.89
CA ASN A 32 -12.07 -26.73 2.11
C ASN A 32 -13.19 -27.74 1.90
N ASP A 33 -14.35 -27.57 2.52
CA ASP A 33 -15.57 -28.36 2.30
C ASP A 33 -16.59 -27.56 1.50
N HIS A 34 -16.70 -27.83 0.19
CA HIS A 34 -17.52 -27.06 -0.73
C HIS A 34 -19.02 -27.15 -0.39
N ALA A 35 -19.52 -28.33 -0.01
CA ALA A 35 -20.91 -28.50 0.34
C ALA A 35 -21.27 -27.80 1.66
N LEU A 36 -20.37 -27.87 2.64
CA LEU A 36 -20.54 -27.16 3.92
C LEU A 36 -20.49 -25.63 3.71
N GLY A 37 -19.62 -25.16 2.81
CA GLY A 37 -19.57 -23.73 2.43
C GLY A 37 -20.91 -23.24 1.90
N VAL A 38 -21.49 -23.93 0.90
CA VAL A 38 -22.81 -23.62 0.34
C VAL A 38 -23.91 -23.67 1.40
N MET A 39 -23.90 -24.73 2.23
CA MET A 39 -24.86 -24.91 3.33
C MET A 39 -24.84 -23.70 4.28
N ASN A 40 -23.68 -23.15 4.54
CA ASN A 40 -23.47 -22.14 5.58
C ASN A 40 -23.39 -20.69 5.07
N GLY A 41 -23.57 -20.44 3.76
CA GLY A 41 -23.70 -19.07 3.24
C GLY A 41 -22.62 -18.61 2.28
N SER A 42 -21.74 -19.51 1.80
CA SER A 42 -20.81 -19.22 0.72
C SER A 42 -21.46 -19.40 -0.64
N HIS A 43 -21.17 -18.49 -1.58
CA HIS A 43 -21.81 -18.47 -2.90
C HIS A 43 -20.86 -18.76 -4.05
N LEU A 44 -19.65 -18.22 -3.99
CA LEU A 44 -18.69 -18.28 -5.09
C LEU A 44 -17.29 -18.61 -4.58
N GLU A 45 -16.72 -19.71 -5.08
CA GLU A 45 -15.33 -20.06 -4.82
C GLU A 45 -14.41 -19.44 -5.85
N MET A 46 -13.36 -18.76 -5.40
CA MET A 46 -12.33 -18.14 -6.25
C MET A 46 -10.92 -18.52 -5.79
N PRO A 47 -9.99 -18.90 -6.70
CA PRO A 47 -10.35 -19.47 -7.99
C PRO A 47 -11.05 -20.80 -7.76
N GLY A 48 -11.93 -21.19 -8.65
CA GLY A 48 -12.62 -22.49 -8.52
C GLY A 48 -11.63 -23.65 -8.56
N THR A 49 -11.91 -24.69 -7.79
CA THR A 49 -11.13 -25.94 -7.74
C THR A 49 -11.34 -26.85 -8.97
N GLY A 50 -11.83 -26.25 -10.06
CA GLY A 50 -12.17 -26.95 -11.28
C GLY A 50 -13.40 -27.88 -11.08
N LYS A 51 -13.23 -29.15 -11.49
CA LYS A 51 -14.36 -30.10 -11.42
C LYS A 51 -14.54 -30.76 -10.03
N SER A 52 -13.61 -30.60 -9.11
CA SER A 52 -13.71 -31.26 -7.79
C SER A 52 -14.81 -30.67 -6.93
N GLY A 53 -14.80 -29.36 -6.69
CA GLY A 53 -15.85 -28.67 -5.91
C GLY A 53 -17.24 -28.86 -6.48
N MET A 54 -17.39 -28.76 -7.83
CA MET A 54 -18.67 -29.06 -8.49
C MET A 54 -19.14 -30.49 -8.24
N ARG A 55 -18.26 -31.50 -8.30
CA ARG A 55 -18.61 -32.89 -8.03
C ARG A 55 -19.01 -33.13 -6.58
N ASP A 56 -18.36 -32.43 -5.65
CA ASP A 56 -18.66 -32.53 -4.23
C ASP A 56 -20.06 -31.97 -3.93
N ILE A 57 -20.40 -30.80 -4.49
CA ILE A 57 -21.73 -30.22 -4.36
C ILE A 57 -22.81 -31.12 -4.99
N VAL A 58 -22.60 -31.59 -6.24
CA VAL A 58 -23.54 -32.49 -6.92
C VAL A 58 -23.74 -33.81 -6.14
N ARG A 59 -22.67 -34.34 -5.55
CA ARG A 59 -22.76 -35.55 -4.71
C ARG A 59 -23.57 -35.26 -3.46
N ALA A 60 -23.27 -34.16 -2.75
CA ALA A 60 -23.98 -33.78 -1.53
C ALA A 60 -25.47 -33.54 -1.73
N VAL A 61 -25.86 -32.96 -2.87
CA VAL A 61 -27.28 -32.84 -3.24
C VAL A 61 -27.90 -34.21 -3.50
N LYS A 62 -27.22 -35.12 -4.23
CA LYS A 62 -27.72 -36.45 -4.54
C LYS A 62 -27.88 -37.38 -3.33
N ASP A 63 -27.00 -37.27 -2.35
CA ASP A 63 -27.06 -38.07 -1.11
C ASP A 63 -27.85 -37.39 0.00
N GLY A 64 -28.39 -36.19 -0.23
CA GLY A 64 -29.27 -35.45 0.69
C GLY A 64 -28.52 -34.74 1.82
N THR A 65 -27.22 -34.65 1.80
CA THR A 65 -26.44 -33.92 2.81
C THR A 65 -26.45 -32.39 2.58
N LEU A 66 -26.71 -31.95 1.34
CA LEU A 66 -27.01 -30.57 0.97
C LEU A 66 -28.41 -30.52 0.35
N PRO A 67 -29.41 -29.91 1.02
CA PRO A 67 -30.74 -29.70 0.41
C PRO A 67 -30.62 -28.85 -0.86
N GLU A 68 -31.31 -29.25 -1.93
CA GLU A 68 -31.31 -28.53 -3.21
C GLU A 68 -31.83 -27.10 -3.05
N GLU A 69 -32.82 -26.90 -2.16
CA GLU A 69 -33.38 -25.57 -1.86
C GLU A 69 -32.35 -24.60 -1.29
N VAL A 70 -31.32 -25.09 -0.55
CA VAL A 70 -30.24 -24.26 -0.04
C VAL A 70 -29.30 -23.86 -1.18
N LEU A 71 -29.01 -24.76 -2.10
CA LEU A 71 -28.23 -24.44 -3.29
C LEU A 71 -28.97 -23.41 -4.16
N ASP A 72 -30.27 -23.60 -4.41
CA ASP A 72 -31.10 -22.67 -5.16
C ASP A 72 -31.11 -21.28 -4.52
N GLN A 73 -31.25 -21.22 -3.19
CA GLN A 73 -31.17 -19.95 -2.46
C GLN A 73 -29.84 -19.24 -2.69
N ARG A 74 -28.69 -19.94 -2.59
CA ARG A 74 -27.37 -19.33 -2.85
C ARG A 74 -27.24 -18.85 -4.29
N LEU A 75 -27.83 -19.58 -5.25
CA LEU A 75 -27.85 -19.16 -6.65
C LEU A 75 -28.70 -17.92 -6.88
N ASP A 76 -29.87 -17.83 -6.27
CA ASP A 76 -30.74 -16.65 -6.37
C ASP A 76 -30.09 -15.42 -5.79
N GLU A 77 -29.43 -15.52 -4.62
CA GLU A 77 -28.68 -14.44 -3.98
C GLU A 77 -27.54 -13.94 -4.88
N LEU A 78 -26.75 -14.85 -5.46
CA LEU A 78 -25.69 -14.53 -6.42
C LEU A 78 -26.26 -13.86 -7.69
N LEU A 79 -27.32 -14.44 -8.28
CA LEU A 79 -27.90 -13.94 -9.52
C LEU A 79 -28.54 -12.55 -9.35
N ASN A 80 -29.12 -12.25 -8.20
CA ASN A 80 -29.64 -10.91 -7.91
C ASN A 80 -28.53 -9.84 -8.05
N VAL A 81 -27.34 -10.08 -7.51
CA VAL A 81 -26.22 -9.17 -7.64
C VAL A 81 -25.70 -9.13 -9.09
N VAL A 82 -25.62 -10.28 -9.77
CA VAL A 82 -25.20 -10.35 -11.18
C VAL A 82 -26.13 -9.52 -12.06
N PHE A 83 -27.45 -9.64 -11.89
CA PHE A 83 -28.41 -8.86 -12.67
C PHE A 83 -28.35 -7.36 -12.34
N ALA A 84 -28.23 -7.01 -11.06
CA ALA A 84 -28.11 -5.61 -10.65
C ALA A 84 -26.86 -4.95 -11.21
N THR A 85 -25.71 -5.64 -11.16
CA THR A 85 -24.43 -5.13 -11.72
C THR A 85 -24.46 -5.08 -13.24
N HIS A 86 -25.11 -6.04 -13.92
CA HIS A 86 -25.35 -5.97 -15.35
C HIS A 86 -26.18 -4.74 -15.73
N GLN A 87 -27.29 -4.50 -15.02
CA GLN A 87 -28.14 -3.33 -15.27
C GLN A 87 -27.36 -2.03 -15.04
N ALA A 88 -26.59 -1.93 -13.95
CA ALA A 88 -25.74 -0.78 -13.67
C ALA A 88 -24.71 -0.55 -14.79
N THR A 89 -24.15 -1.60 -15.39
CA THR A 89 -23.25 -1.52 -16.54
C THR A 89 -23.95 -0.97 -17.77
N VAL A 90 -25.19 -1.40 -18.05
CA VAL A 90 -26.00 -0.90 -19.16
C VAL A 90 -26.31 0.59 -18.96
N ASP A 91 -26.75 0.98 -17.78
CA ASP A 91 -27.08 2.38 -17.42
C ASP A 91 -25.84 3.28 -17.39
N GLY A 92 -24.68 2.72 -17.10
CA GLY A 92 -23.39 3.38 -17.08
C GLY A 92 -22.73 3.50 -18.44
N LYS A 93 -23.26 2.88 -19.49
CA LYS A 93 -22.66 2.86 -20.83
C LYS A 93 -22.35 4.29 -21.34
N GLY A 94 -21.11 4.51 -21.72
CA GLY A 94 -20.63 5.82 -22.20
C GLY A 94 -20.24 6.82 -21.11
N LYS A 95 -20.51 6.55 -19.84
CA LYS A 95 -19.99 7.35 -18.72
C LYS A 95 -18.48 7.13 -18.59
N LYS A 96 -17.77 8.21 -18.31
CA LYS A 96 -16.34 8.18 -18.02
C LYS A 96 -16.14 8.55 -16.56
N PHE A 97 -15.20 7.92 -15.89
CA PHE A 97 -14.80 8.33 -14.55
C PHE A 97 -13.84 9.52 -14.62
N ASP A 98 -13.88 10.35 -13.60
CA ASP A 98 -13.03 11.54 -13.47
C ASP A 98 -11.64 11.16 -12.97
N VAL A 99 -10.71 10.91 -13.92
CA VAL A 99 -9.33 10.53 -13.61
C VAL A 99 -8.62 11.58 -12.75
N GLU A 100 -8.79 12.87 -13.07
CA GLU A 100 -8.11 13.94 -12.34
C GLU A 100 -8.72 14.16 -10.95
N GLY A 101 -10.05 14.09 -10.83
CA GLY A 101 -10.72 14.12 -9.52
C GLY A 101 -10.33 12.96 -8.63
N HIS A 102 -10.22 11.74 -9.18
CA HIS A 102 -9.75 10.56 -8.45
C HIS A 102 -8.27 10.68 -8.05
N HIS A 103 -7.43 11.27 -8.91
CA HIS A 103 -6.04 11.55 -8.57
C HIS A 103 -5.92 12.58 -7.42
N ALA A 104 -6.74 13.64 -7.47
CA ALA A 104 -6.79 14.63 -6.39
C ALA A 104 -7.28 14.01 -5.06
N LEU A 105 -8.26 13.10 -5.12
CA LEU A 105 -8.73 12.35 -3.95
C LEU A 105 -7.63 11.42 -3.40
N ALA A 106 -6.91 10.70 -4.26
CA ALA A 106 -5.78 9.87 -3.86
C ALA A 106 -4.67 10.69 -3.17
N ARG A 107 -4.38 11.91 -3.67
CA ARG A 107 -3.44 12.82 -3.02
C ARG A 107 -3.93 13.22 -1.64
N LYS A 108 -5.19 13.62 -1.51
CA LYS A 108 -5.78 13.99 -0.21
C LYS A 108 -5.72 12.84 0.79
N ALA A 109 -6.05 11.62 0.37
CA ALA A 109 -5.95 10.44 1.22
C ALA A 109 -4.51 10.19 1.69
N ALA A 110 -3.52 10.34 0.79
CA ALA A 110 -2.11 10.23 1.14
C ALA A 110 -1.67 11.32 2.12
N GLU A 111 -2.07 12.58 1.91
CA GLU A 111 -1.80 13.71 2.81
C GLU A 111 -2.30 13.45 4.23
N GLU A 112 -3.53 12.94 4.36
CA GLU A 112 -4.16 12.63 5.65
C GLU A 112 -3.57 11.36 6.31
N SER A 113 -2.84 10.55 5.56
CA SER A 113 -2.20 9.31 6.06
C SER A 113 -0.76 9.52 6.56
N VAL A 114 -0.11 10.63 6.22
CA VAL A 114 1.28 10.88 6.59
C VAL A 114 1.39 11.17 8.09
N VAL A 115 2.35 10.51 8.75
CA VAL A 115 2.62 10.68 10.19
C VAL A 115 3.97 11.35 10.41
N LEU A 116 4.00 12.40 11.25
CA LEU A 116 5.22 13.06 11.69
C LEU A 116 5.74 12.38 12.96
N LEU A 117 6.77 11.54 12.82
CA LEU A 117 7.34 10.79 13.95
C LEU A 117 8.37 11.60 14.76
N LYS A 118 9.07 12.54 14.12
CA LYS A 118 10.08 13.40 14.76
C LYS A 118 10.20 14.74 14.06
N ASN A 119 10.31 15.83 14.85
CA ASN A 119 10.53 17.19 14.36
C ASN A 119 11.38 18.00 15.34
N SER A 120 12.66 17.66 15.45
CA SER A 120 13.59 18.35 16.35
C SER A 120 13.94 19.73 15.81
N ASN A 121 13.93 20.72 16.71
CA ASN A 121 14.24 22.11 16.40
C ASN A 121 13.35 22.72 15.31
N ASN A 122 12.14 22.20 15.12
CA ASN A 122 11.19 22.66 14.09
C ASN A 122 11.84 22.68 12.69
N ILE A 123 12.59 21.61 12.34
CA ILE A 123 13.20 21.48 11.00
C ILE A 123 12.11 21.45 9.92
N LEU A 124 10.95 20.93 10.21
CA LEU A 124 9.75 20.98 9.37
C LEU A 124 8.75 21.97 9.94
N PRO A 125 7.96 22.65 9.09
CA PRO A 125 7.98 22.59 7.63
C PRO A 125 9.18 23.34 7.03
N LEU A 126 9.62 22.86 5.85
CA LEU A 126 10.69 23.50 5.07
C LEU A 126 10.20 24.81 4.45
N LYS A 127 11.03 25.85 4.55
CA LYS A 127 10.69 27.17 4.00
C LYS A 127 11.02 27.25 2.50
N PRO A 128 10.27 28.06 1.73
CA PRO A 128 10.62 28.35 0.36
C PRO A 128 12.07 28.86 0.24
N GLY A 129 12.78 28.42 -0.79
CA GLY A 129 14.18 28.75 -1.02
C GLY A 129 15.18 27.86 -0.27
N THR A 130 14.75 26.98 0.65
CA THR A 130 15.66 26.02 1.32
C THR A 130 16.33 25.12 0.28
N LYS A 131 17.65 25.05 0.34
CA LYS A 131 18.46 24.20 -0.52
C LYS A 131 18.46 22.78 0.01
N VAL A 132 17.94 21.84 -0.78
CA VAL A 132 17.80 20.46 -0.38
C VAL A 132 18.59 19.51 -1.27
N ALA A 133 19.30 18.56 -0.68
CA ALA A 133 19.78 17.37 -1.36
C ALA A 133 18.73 16.27 -1.19
N VAL A 134 18.30 15.68 -2.30
CA VAL A 134 17.33 14.56 -2.33
C VAL A 134 18.12 13.28 -2.52
N ILE A 135 18.03 12.38 -1.55
CA ILE A 135 18.80 11.13 -1.54
C ILE A 135 17.86 9.95 -1.37
N GLY A 136 18.09 8.90 -2.13
CA GLY A 136 17.36 7.65 -2.04
C GLY A 136 16.68 7.24 -3.34
N ASP A 137 16.73 5.95 -3.65
CA ASP A 137 16.09 5.38 -4.83
C ASP A 137 14.58 5.65 -4.84
N PHE A 138 13.93 5.61 -3.67
CA PHE A 138 12.48 5.85 -3.54
C PHE A 138 12.05 7.28 -3.88
N ALA A 139 12.95 8.24 -3.90
CA ALA A 139 12.63 9.59 -4.35
C ALA A 139 12.35 9.66 -5.87
N LYS A 140 13.03 8.81 -6.66
CA LYS A 140 12.90 8.74 -8.11
C LYS A 140 11.94 7.63 -8.55
N THR A 141 12.02 6.48 -7.90
CA THR A 141 11.19 5.32 -8.19
C THR A 141 10.38 4.98 -6.94
N PRO A 142 9.20 5.61 -6.74
CA PRO A 142 8.48 5.51 -5.49
C PRO A 142 8.03 4.08 -5.19
N ARG A 143 8.11 3.67 -3.92
CA ARG A 143 7.39 2.54 -3.38
C ARG A 143 5.99 3.02 -3.00
N TYR A 144 5.00 2.86 -3.90
CA TYR A 144 3.70 3.51 -3.77
C TYR A 144 2.54 2.56 -3.45
N GLN A 145 2.73 1.25 -3.61
CA GLN A 145 1.73 0.22 -3.35
C GLN A 145 2.35 -1.07 -2.81
N GLY A 146 1.53 -1.98 -2.32
CA GLY A 146 1.93 -3.32 -1.90
C GLY A 146 2.49 -4.16 -3.04
N ALA A 147 3.00 -5.34 -2.69
CA ALA A 147 3.49 -6.33 -3.64
C ALA A 147 2.72 -7.65 -3.46
N GLY A 148 2.63 -8.45 -4.52
CA GLY A 148 1.80 -9.64 -4.58
C GLY A 148 0.48 -9.38 -5.30
N SER A 149 -0.62 -9.98 -4.86
CA SER A 149 -1.95 -9.83 -5.50
C SER A 149 -2.54 -8.43 -5.36
N SER A 150 -2.04 -7.60 -4.43
CA SER A 150 -2.42 -6.20 -4.29
C SER A 150 -1.88 -5.28 -5.39
N LEU A 151 -1.02 -5.78 -6.28
CA LEU A 151 -0.44 -4.99 -7.38
C LEU A 151 -1.52 -4.55 -8.37
N VAL A 152 -1.66 -3.24 -8.53
CA VAL A 152 -2.56 -2.62 -9.51
C VAL A 152 -1.74 -1.96 -10.60
N ASN A 153 -2.07 -2.23 -11.86
CA ASN A 153 -1.45 -1.56 -13.00
C ASN A 153 -1.93 -0.11 -13.08
N PRO A 154 -1.05 0.88 -12.92
CA PRO A 154 -1.46 2.27 -12.91
C PRO A 154 -1.87 2.75 -14.30
N THR A 155 -2.91 3.57 -14.40
CA THR A 155 -3.35 4.18 -15.67
C THR A 155 -2.48 5.36 -16.08
N ARG A 156 -1.70 5.90 -15.15
CA ARG A 156 -0.67 6.93 -15.36
C ARG A 156 0.55 6.61 -14.51
N GLN A 157 1.70 7.05 -14.93
CA GLN A 157 2.92 6.87 -14.15
C GLN A 157 2.75 7.50 -12.76
N PRO A 158 3.03 6.76 -11.66
CA PRO A 158 3.05 7.35 -10.33
C PRO A 158 4.05 8.50 -10.23
N GLU A 159 3.68 9.55 -9.52
CA GLU A 159 4.55 10.70 -9.32
C GLU A 159 5.81 10.34 -8.52
N SER A 160 6.95 10.86 -8.93
CA SER A 160 8.17 10.84 -8.13
C SER A 160 8.40 12.19 -7.43
N ILE A 161 9.24 12.20 -6.40
CA ILE A 161 9.65 13.47 -5.75
C ILE A 161 10.33 14.39 -6.76
N LEU A 162 11.09 13.82 -7.71
CA LEU A 162 11.81 14.60 -8.71
C LEU A 162 10.87 15.30 -9.70
N ASP A 163 9.67 14.74 -9.93
CA ASP A 163 8.67 15.34 -10.81
C ASP A 163 7.99 16.56 -10.17
N VAL A 164 7.83 16.55 -8.83
CA VAL A 164 6.97 17.53 -8.13
C VAL A 164 7.74 18.54 -7.28
N ILE A 165 9.03 18.31 -7.01
CA ILE A 165 9.81 19.15 -6.09
C ILE A 165 9.96 20.60 -6.60
N ALA A 166 9.98 20.80 -7.91
CA ALA A 166 10.10 22.14 -8.49
C ALA A 166 8.93 23.08 -8.10
N ASP A 167 7.73 22.49 -7.92
CA ASP A 167 6.51 23.23 -7.56
C ASP A 167 6.37 23.48 -6.05
N SER A 168 7.32 22.95 -5.28
CA SER A 168 7.31 23.07 -3.81
C SER A 168 7.86 24.39 -3.27
N GLY A 169 8.58 25.13 -4.08
CA GLY A 169 9.35 26.32 -3.68
C GLY A 169 10.72 25.99 -3.06
N LEU A 170 11.12 24.72 -2.95
CA LEU A 170 12.44 24.32 -2.52
C LEU A 170 13.45 24.39 -3.68
N VAL A 171 14.73 24.50 -3.35
CA VAL A 171 15.83 24.48 -4.31
C VAL A 171 16.57 23.15 -4.21
N MET A 172 16.26 22.24 -5.12
CA MET A 172 17.01 20.97 -5.18
C MET A 172 18.44 21.20 -5.68
N THR A 173 19.44 20.94 -4.84
CA THR A 173 20.84 21.09 -5.19
C THR A 173 21.42 19.87 -5.86
N ALA A 174 20.92 18.69 -5.51
CA ALA A 174 21.32 17.41 -6.10
C ALA A 174 20.25 16.35 -5.87
N TYR A 175 20.24 15.36 -6.73
CA TYR A 175 19.62 14.06 -6.50
C TYR A 175 20.69 12.98 -6.57
N GLU A 176 20.73 12.10 -5.57
CA GLU A 176 21.61 10.93 -5.55
C GLU A 176 20.84 9.68 -5.13
N GLN A 177 21.02 8.60 -5.89
CA GLN A 177 20.33 7.35 -5.61
C GLN A 177 20.71 6.75 -4.25
N GLY A 178 21.96 6.87 -3.83
CA GLY A 178 22.48 6.48 -2.53
C GLY A 178 22.60 4.97 -2.28
N TYR A 179 21.60 4.20 -2.68
CA TYR A 179 21.54 2.74 -2.52
C TYR A 179 20.80 2.07 -3.69
N ILE A 180 20.85 0.75 -3.75
CA ILE A 180 20.09 -0.08 -4.68
C ILE A 180 19.15 -1.02 -3.93
N ARG A 181 17.95 -1.27 -4.49
CA ARG A 181 16.88 -2.07 -3.83
C ARG A 181 17.24 -3.53 -3.58
N ASN A 182 18.19 -4.09 -4.33
CA ASN A 182 18.65 -5.47 -4.14
C ASN A 182 19.43 -5.69 -2.84
N ARG A 183 19.50 -4.69 -1.96
CA ARG A 183 20.16 -4.69 -0.64
C ARG A 183 21.67 -4.84 -0.65
N LYS A 184 22.32 -4.97 -1.81
CA LYS A 184 23.77 -5.03 -1.89
C LYS A 184 24.36 -3.63 -1.67
N PRO A 185 25.36 -3.48 -0.79
CA PRO A 185 26.06 -2.22 -0.62
C PRO A 185 26.68 -1.73 -1.93
N ASN A 186 26.59 -0.42 -2.18
CA ASN A 186 27.24 0.23 -3.32
C ASN A 186 28.01 1.46 -2.84
N ALA A 187 29.30 1.30 -2.66
CA ALA A 187 30.17 2.34 -2.12
C ALA A 187 30.23 3.60 -3.00
N ALA A 188 30.10 3.47 -4.32
CA ALA A 188 30.11 4.61 -5.24
C ALA A 188 28.85 5.47 -5.05
N LEU A 189 27.67 4.85 -5.01
CA LEU A 189 26.41 5.56 -4.76
C LEU A 189 26.38 6.20 -3.36
N ALA A 190 26.83 5.50 -2.33
CA ALA A 190 26.90 6.04 -0.98
C ALA A 190 27.85 7.25 -0.91
N LYS A 191 29.04 7.18 -1.53
CA LYS A 191 29.99 8.27 -1.58
C LYS A 191 29.41 9.51 -2.28
N SER A 192 28.77 9.35 -3.42
CA SER A 192 28.14 10.43 -4.17
C SER A 192 27.05 11.13 -3.33
N ALA A 193 26.20 10.34 -2.66
CA ALA A 193 25.16 10.84 -1.76
C ALA A 193 25.74 11.65 -0.57
N VAL A 194 26.81 11.16 0.06
CA VAL A 194 27.48 11.87 1.15
C VAL A 194 28.09 13.20 0.68
N GLU A 195 28.69 13.24 -0.53
CA GLU A 195 29.19 14.51 -1.09
C GLU A 195 28.07 15.51 -1.37
N ALA A 196 26.95 15.05 -1.93
CA ALA A 196 25.79 15.91 -2.17
C ALA A 196 25.21 16.46 -0.84
N ALA A 197 25.21 15.66 0.22
CA ALA A 197 24.70 16.05 1.53
C ALA A 197 25.46 17.23 2.17
N LYS A 198 26.79 17.37 1.91
CA LYS A 198 27.63 18.41 2.52
C LYS A 198 27.21 19.83 2.14
N ASN A 199 26.63 20.03 0.97
CA ASN A 199 26.38 21.35 0.39
C ASN A 199 24.90 21.76 0.46
N ALA A 200 24.06 21.00 1.13
CA ALA A 200 22.63 21.28 1.29
C ALA A 200 22.34 21.90 2.67
N ASP A 201 21.32 22.78 2.72
CA ASP A 201 20.80 23.29 3.99
C ASP A 201 20.09 22.17 4.77
N VAL A 202 19.38 21.31 4.03
CA VAL A 202 18.68 20.13 4.56
C VAL A 202 18.86 18.95 3.59
N VAL A 203 19.04 17.76 4.16
CA VAL A 203 19.08 16.51 3.39
C VAL A 203 17.78 15.75 3.57
N LEU A 204 17.09 15.46 2.48
CA LEU A 204 15.90 14.62 2.44
C LEU A 204 16.30 13.20 2.02
N VAL A 205 16.23 12.25 2.94
CA VAL A 205 16.58 10.85 2.68
C VAL A 205 15.33 10.03 2.56
N PHE A 206 15.06 9.49 1.37
CA PHE A 206 13.92 8.61 1.07
C PHE A 206 14.37 7.16 1.23
N ALA A 207 13.87 6.50 2.25
CA ALA A 207 14.28 5.15 2.66
C ALA A 207 13.08 4.32 3.12
N GLY A 208 13.28 3.04 3.40
CA GLY A 208 12.22 2.15 3.89
C GLY A 208 12.37 0.72 3.39
N LEU A 209 11.24 0.04 3.26
CA LEU A 209 11.19 -1.36 2.84
C LEU A 209 10.87 -1.48 1.35
N ASP A 210 11.55 -2.39 0.69
CA ASP A 210 11.30 -2.72 -0.72
C ASP A 210 10.18 -3.77 -0.89
N GLU A 211 9.82 -4.05 -2.13
CA GLU A 211 8.77 -5.00 -2.50
C GLU A 211 9.08 -6.44 -2.04
N ILE A 212 10.36 -6.80 -1.89
CA ILE A 212 10.76 -8.13 -1.40
C ILE A 212 10.62 -8.22 0.11
N SER A 213 10.81 -7.11 0.81
CA SER A 213 10.64 -7.05 2.28
C SER A 213 9.20 -7.17 2.73
N GLU A 214 8.28 -6.69 1.90
CA GLU A 214 6.84 -6.62 2.22
C GLU A 214 6.04 -7.09 1.02
N SER A 215 6.03 -8.39 0.78
CA SER A 215 5.20 -9.01 -0.24
C SER A 215 4.18 -9.93 0.40
N GLU A 216 3.01 -10.03 -0.21
CA GLU A 216 2.02 -11.04 0.15
C GLU A 216 2.65 -12.45 0.18
N GLY A 217 2.28 -13.24 1.17
CA GLY A 217 2.78 -14.60 1.35
C GLY A 217 4.21 -14.71 1.92
N LEU A 218 4.84 -13.59 2.25
CA LEU A 218 6.17 -13.57 2.86
C LEU A 218 6.13 -12.83 4.20
N ASP A 219 6.50 -13.55 5.28
CA ASP A 219 6.61 -12.97 6.61
C ASP A 219 8.03 -12.48 6.88
N ARG A 220 8.13 -11.30 7.49
CA ARG A 220 9.39 -10.78 8.00
C ARG A 220 9.68 -11.39 9.37
N THR A 221 10.93 -11.85 9.56
CA THR A 221 11.39 -12.39 10.85
C THR A 221 12.01 -11.32 11.77
N HIS A 222 12.11 -10.08 11.30
CA HIS A 222 12.72 -8.94 12.01
C HIS A 222 12.16 -7.61 11.50
N MET A 223 12.37 -6.52 12.25
CA MET A 223 11.95 -5.17 11.87
C MET A 223 13.08 -4.33 11.21
N HIS A 224 14.22 -4.92 10.90
CA HIS A 224 15.35 -4.20 10.32
C HIS A 224 15.03 -3.66 8.92
N MET A 225 15.45 -2.42 8.67
CA MET A 225 15.61 -1.87 7.33
C MET A 225 16.82 -2.51 6.63
N PRO A 226 16.90 -2.45 5.28
CA PRO A 226 18.11 -2.84 4.58
C PRO A 226 19.35 -2.14 5.14
N GLN A 227 20.38 -2.91 5.49
CA GLN A 227 21.59 -2.39 6.16
C GLN A 227 22.26 -1.26 5.35
N ALA A 228 22.32 -1.36 4.03
CA ALA A 228 22.89 -0.32 3.18
C ALA A 228 22.18 1.05 3.32
N GLN A 229 20.89 1.07 3.65
CA GLN A 229 20.15 2.31 3.90
C GLN A 229 20.50 2.88 5.28
N ASN A 230 20.60 2.05 6.32
CA ASN A 230 21.00 2.49 7.65
C ASN A 230 22.43 3.06 7.63
N GLU A 231 23.38 2.36 7.02
CA GLU A 231 24.77 2.83 6.86
C GLU A 231 24.85 4.14 6.08
N LEU A 232 24.01 4.32 5.05
CA LEU A 232 23.94 5.56 4.29
C LEU A 232 23.43 6.72 5.16
N ILE A 233 22.38 6.52 5.95
CA ILE A 233 21.83 7.54 6.84
C ILE A 233 22.90 7.95 7.87
N ASP A 234 23.59 6.99 8.48
CA ASP A 234 24.67 7.25 9.43
C ASP A 234 25.81 8.06 8.79
N ALA A 235 26.23 7.70 7.57
CA ALA A 235 27.26 8.43 6.84
C ALA A 235 26.83 9.87 6.47
N ILE A 236 25.55 10.08 6.15
CA ILE A 236 24.99 11.41 5.86
C ILE A 236 24.94 12.26 7.12
N THR A 237 24.47 11.70 8.25
CA THR A 237 24.38 12.43 9.53
C THR A 237 25.74 12.86 10.08
N ALA A 238 26.80 12.14 9.72
CA ALA A 238 28.18 12.51 10.07
C ALA A 238 28.67 13.77 9.34
N VAL A 239 28.08 14.16 8.21
CA VAL A 239 28.49 15.32 7.41
C VAL A 239 27.46 16.45 7.36
N ASN A 240 26.21 16.18 7.67
CA ASN A 240 25.13 17.17 7.74
C ASN A 240 24.19 16.84 8.89
N SER A 241 24.00 17.77 9.83
CA SER A 241 23.14 17.59 10.98
C SER A 241 21.65 17.87 10.69
N ASN A 242 21.32 18.40 9.52
CA ASN A 242 19.95 18.74 9.13
C ASN A 242 19.37 17.64 8.21
N VAL A 243 19.17 16.46 8.75
CA VAL A 243 18.66 15.33 8.01
C VAL A 243 17.20 15.09 8.35
N VAL A 244 16.36 14.95 7.34
CA VAL A 244 14.96 14.51 7.40
C VAL A 244 14.85 13.19 6.65
N VAL A 245 14.41 12.14 7.34
CA VAL A 245 14.16 10.83 6.72
C VAL A 245 12.69 10.71 6.39
N VAL A 246 12.39 10.39 5.14
CA VAL A 246 11.06 10.11 4.62
C VAL A 246 10.94 8.61 4.40
N LEU A 247 10.07 7.97 5.18
CA LEU A 247 9.93 6.52 5.19
C LEU A 247 8.80 6.04 4.30
N SER A 248 9.08 5.00 3.52
CA SER A 248 8.09 4.22 2.78
C SER A 248 8.14 2.77 3.27
N ALA A 249 7.15 2.39 4.07
CA ALA A 249 7.00 1.05 4.62
C ALA A 249 5.53 0.81 5.00
N GLY A 250 5.02 -0.38 4.79
CA GLY A 250 3.67 -0.78 5.21
C GLY A 250 3.63 -1.37 6.62
N SER A 251 4.78 -1.74 7.19
CA SER A 251 4.91 -2.35 8.51
C SER A 251 6.00 -1.67 9.35
N SER A 252 6.04 -2.03 10.64
CA SER A 252 6.99 -1.46 11.60
C SER A 252 8.44 -1.72 11.22
N ILE A 253 9.28 -0.71 11.45
CA ILE A 253 10.73 -0.77 11.20
C ILE A 253 11.52 -0.24 12.39
N GLU A 254 12.73 -0.73 12.55
CA GLU A 254 13.72 -0.19 13.48
C GLU A 254 14.46 0.99 12.85
N MET A 255 14.72 2.00 13.65
CA MET A 255 15.38 3.24 13.23
C MET A 255 16.62 3.49 14.11
N PRO A 256 17.75 2.76 13.91
CA PRO A 256 18.93 2.86 14.78
C PRO A 256 19.55 4.27 14.75
N TRP A 257 19.34 5.02 13.69
CA TRP A 257 19.78 6.40 13.48
C TRP A 257 18.82 7.46 14.03
N PHE A 258 17.76 7.04 14.78
CA PHE A 258 16.70 7.94 15.26
C PHE A 258 17.24 9.19 15.97
N ASP A 259 18.23 9.06 16.83
CA ASP A 259 18.77 10.18 17.61
C ASP A 259 19.61 11.16 16.79
N TYR A 260 20.12 10.75 15.63
CA TYR A 260 21.03 11.52 14.79
C TYR A 260 20.34 12.35 13.71
N VAL A 261 19.06 12.10 13.44
CA VAL A 261 18.28 12.85 12.45
C VAL A 261 17.35 13.86 13.12
N LYS A 262 17.04 14.97 12.46
CA LYS A 262 16.16 16.01 13.01
C LYS A 262 14.69 15.82 12.65
N GLY A 263 14.38 15.22 11.54
CA GLY A 263 13.00 14.96 11.11
C GLY A 263 12.80 13.52 10.68
N ILE A 264 11.64 12.96 10.98
CA ILE A 264 11.20 11.65 10.47
C ILE A 264 9.74 11.76 10.10
N VAL A 265 9.44 11.49 8.83
CA VAL A 265 8.09 11.50 8.28
C VAL A 265 7.80 10.13 7.70
N HIS A 266 6.70 9.52 8.11
CA HIS A 266 6.29 8.20 7.62
C HIS A 266 5.13 8.34 6.65
N GLY A 267 5.38 8.01 5.38
CA GLY A 267 4.43 8.15 4.28
C GLY A 267 3.72 6.85 3.89
N TYR A 268 4.02 5.74 4.57
CA TYR A 268 3.49 4.43 4.22
C TYR A 268 3.69 4.09 2.74
N LEU A 269 2.62 3.68 2.05
CA LEU A 269 2.58 3.44 0.61
C LEU A 269 1.57 4.42 0.01
N GLY A 270 2.04 5.60 -0.39
CA GLY A 270 1.21 6.79 -0.65
C GLY A 270 0.37 6.78 -1.94
N GLY A 271 0.34 5.66 -2.69
CA GLY A 271 -0.41 5.59 -3.93
C GLY A 271 0.18 6.45 -5.05
N GLN A 272 -0.59 6.61 -6.13
CA GLN A 272 -0.12 7.28 -7.36
C GLN A 272 0.22 8.76 -7.20
N ALA A 273 -0.32 9.44 -6.15
CA ALA A 273 -0.11 10.86 -5.86
C ALA A 273 0.69 11.08 -4.56
N GLY A 274 1.40 10.05 -4.09
CA GLY A 274 2.13 10.07 -2.82
C GLY A 274 3.27 11.09 -2.79
N ALA A 275 3.90 11.38 -3.92
CA ALA A 275 4.99 12.35 -3.98
C ALA A 275 4.51 13.78 -3.76
N SER A 276 3.45 14.23 -4.44
CA SER A 276 2.87 15.56 -4.23
C SER A 276 2.28 15.70 -2.82
N ALA A 277 1.65 14.64 -2.29
CA ALA A 277 1.18 14.61 -0.91
C ALA A 277 2.33 14.81 0.09
N MET A 278 3.41 14.06 -0.06
CA MET A 278 4.60 14.19 0.78
C MET A 278 5.22 15.59 0.71
N MET A 279 5.34 16.17 -0.48
CA MET A 279 5.85 17.53 -0.63
C MET A 279 4.96 18.57 0.04
N ASN A 280 3.63 18.41 0.00
CA ASN A 280 2.69 19.30 0.70
C ASN A 280 2.87 19.23 2.22
N VAL A 281 3.14 18.06 2.77
CA VAL A 281 3.45 17.87 4.20
C VAL A 281 4.83 18.48 4.55
N LEU A 282 5.88 18.15 3.81
CA LEU A 282 7.24 18.64 4.07
C LEU A 282 7.34 20.17 4.01
N THR A 283 6.51 20.84 3.21
CA THR A 283 6.48 22.29 3.05
C THR A 283 5.40 23.00 3.89
N GLY A 284 4.62 22.24 4.66
CA GLY A 284 3.60 22.79 5.56
C GLY A 284 2.32 23.28 4.86
N LYS A 285 2.08 22.90 3.61
CA LYS A 285 0.79 23.15 2.95
C LYS A 285 -0.31 22.31 3.60
N VAL A 286 0.06 21.13 4.13
CA VAL A 286 -0.82 20.23 4.88
C VAL A 286 -0.12 19.84 6.19
N CYS A 287 -0.88 19.81 7.28
CA CYS A 287 -0.40 19.35 8.59
C CYS A 287 -0.46 17.83 8.63
N PRO A 288 0.64 17.12 8.94
CA PRO A 288 0.62 15.67 9.14
C PRO A 288 -0.09 15.29 10.44
N SER A 289 -0.46 14.02 10.53
CA SER A 289 -1.03 13.43 11.76
C SER A 289 0.05 13.25 12.84
#